data_29aa727ca2f788387f2fd95f45d196af
#
_entry.id   29aa727ca2f788387f2fd95f45d196af
#
_cell.length_a   1.000
_cell.length_b   1.000
_cell.length_c   1.000
_cell.angle_alpha   90.00
_cell.angle_beta   90.00
_cell.angle_gamma   90.00
#
_symmetry.space_group_name_H-M   'P 1'
#
loop_
_entity.id
_entity.type
_entity.pdbx_description
1 polymer ?
#
loop_
_entity_poly.entity_id
_entity_poly.type
_entity_poly.pdbx_seq_one_letter_code
_entity_poly.pdbx_strand_id
1 'polypeptide(L)'
;MSLVREEKILIDGPVGQIEVLMDNPGAPRGIALVAHPHPIGGGAATNKVAHTLARTFAALGYAAFRPNFRSVGGTQGEHDEGIGETDDLLCVLDDARERCGHLPVVLAGFSFGAFVQTRVAKRMEAAGHPAQRLVLVGTAAGFVEGTRNYDTEAVPKDAIVIHGSADETVPLDNVLAWAEPQDLPVIVVPGADHFFHRRLHILREIITHNWRH
;
A
#
# COMPACT_ATOMS: atom_id res chain seq x y z
N MET A 1 5.24 -26.40 2.65
CA MET A 1 5.02 -24.94 2.69
C MET A 1 6.32 -24.31 3.16
N SER A 2 7.01 -23.58 2.30
CA SER A 2 8.19 -22.78 2.71
C SER A 2 7.74 -21.76 3.74
N LEU A 3 8.44 -21.69 4.87
CA LEU A 3 8.19 -20.66 5.88
C LEU A 3 8.60 -19.32 5.25
N VAL A 4 7.64 -18.44 5.01
CA VAL A 4 7.92 -17.07 4.61
C VAL A 4 8.72 -16.42 5.73
N ARG A 5 9.97 -16.06 5.46
CA ARG A 5 10.85 -15.39 6.41
C ARG A 5 10.74 -13.89 6.25
N GLU A 6 10.45 -13.21 7.35
CA GLU A 6 10.55 -11.77 7.40
C GLU A 6 12.02 -11.36 7.63
N GLU A 7 12.50 -10.46 6.81
CA GLU A 7 13.84 -9.87 6.90
C GLU A 7 13.72 -8.35 7.00
N LYS A 8 14.58 -7.75 7.80
CA LYS A 8 14.75 -6.30 7.87
C LYS A 8 15.98 -5.91 7.06
N ILE A 9 15.79 -5.03 6.09
CA ILE A 9 16.86 -4.51 5.24
C ILE A 9 16.89 -2.98 5.29
N LEU A 10 18.04 -2.41 4.96
CA LEU A 10 18.22 -0.97 4.75
C LEU A 10 18.58 -0.76 3.29
N ILE A 11 17.95 0.24 2.67
CA ILE A 11 18.12 0.61 1.27
C ILE A 11 18.54 2.07 1.22
N ASP A 12 19.47 2.41 0.35
CA ASP A 12 19.82 3.82 0.08
C ASP A 12 18.68 4.51 -0.66
N GLY A 13 18.10 5.53 -0.06
CA GLY A 13 17.01 6.32 -0.61
C GLY A 13 17.45 7.74 -1.00
N PRO A 14 16.54 8.54 -1.55
CA PRO A 14 16.83 9.90 -2.05
C PRO A 14 17.34 10.86 -0.96
N VAL A 15 16.95 10.66 0.30
CA VAL A 15 17.30 11.54 1.43
C VAL A 15 17.99 10.81 2.57
N GLY A 16 18.39 9.56 2.36
CA GLY A 16 19.06 8.73 3.36
C GLY A 16 18.55 7.30 3.36
N GLN A 17 18.82 6.54 4.43
CA GLN A 17 18.45 5.13 4.51
C GLN A 17 16.94 4.95 4.64
N ILE A 18 16.40 3.94 3.96
CA ILE A 18 15.01 3.48 4.06
C ILE A 18 15.01 2.11 4.71
N GLU A 19 14.34 1.97 5.85
CA GLU A 19 14.11 0.69 6.50
C GLU A 19 12.95 -0.05 5.84
N VAL A 20 13.18 -1.29 5.44
CA VAL A 20 12.18 -2.13 4.77
C VAL A 20 12.05 -3.48 5.46
N LEU A 21 10.83 -3.90 5.75
CA LEU A 21 10.52 -5.27 6.14
C LEU A 21 10.13 -6.07 4.88
N MET A 22 10.85 -7.14 4.60
CA MET A 22 10.65 -7.98 3.41
C MET A 22 10.16 -9.37 3.81
N ASP A 23 9.01 -9.78 3.27
CA ASP A 23 8.51 -11.15 3.34
C ASP A 23 8.84 -11.87 2.03
N ASN A 24 9.81 -12.81 2.05
CA ASN A 24 10.28 -13.50 0.85
C ASN A 24 9.83 -14.97 0.84
N PRO A 25 9.07 -15.42 -0.18
CA PRO A 25 8.67 -16.82 -0.32
C PRO A 25 9.77 -17.72 -0.93
N GLY A 26 10.95 -17.18 -1.26
CA GLY A 26 12.11 -17.90 -1.82
C GLY A 26 12.18 -17.88 -3.34
N ALA A 27 11.08 -18.12 -4.05
CA ALA A 27 10.99 -18.02 -5.50
C ALA A 27 9.75 -17.19 -5.85
N PRO A 28 9.83 -15.85 -5.82
CA PRO A 28 8.67 -15.01 -6.00
C PRO A 28 8.22 -15.00 -7.47
N ARG A 29 6.89 -14.96 -7.68
CA ARG A 29 6.26 -14.78 -9.00
C ARG A 29 5.98 -13.29 -9.32
N GLY A 30 6.17 -12.40 -8.36
CA GLY A 30 5.95 -10.97 -8.46
C GLY A 30 6.48 -10.25 -7.23
N ILE A 31 6.42 -8.93 -7.28
CA ILE A 31 6.79 -8.01 -6.21
C ILE A 31 5.52 -7.34 -5.69
N ALA A 32 5.31 -7.30 -4.38
CA ALA A 32 4.25 -6.53 -3.75
C ALA A 32 4.87 -5.40 -2.90
N LEU A 33 4.69 -4.16 -3.31
CA LEU A 33 5.10 -2.99 -2.54
C LEU A 33 3.94 -2.52 -1.68
N VAL A 34 4.11 -2.58 -0.35
CA VAL A 34 3.02 -2.35 0.62
C VAL A 34 3.32 -1.13 1.47
N ALA A 35 2.46 -0.11 1.39
CA ALA A 35 2.61 1.15 2.09
C ALA A 35 1.70 1.25 3.32
N HIS A 36 2.27 1.69 4.44
CA HIS A 36 1.60 1.80 5.74
C HIS A 36 0.82 3.12 5.90
N PRO A 37 -0.05 3.28 6.95
CA PRO A 37 -0.81 4.50 7.16
C PRO A 37 0.07 5.67 7.61
N HIS A 38 -0.57 6.82 7.87
CA HIS A 38 0.09 8.10 8.10
C HIS A 38 1.15 8.05 9.22
N PRO A 39 2.40 8.49 8.95
CA PRO A 39 3.50 8.46 9.93
C PRO A 39 3.19 9.23 11.20
N ILE A 40 2.67 10.44 11.10
CA ILE A 40 2.36 11.32 12.25
C ILE A 40 1.26 10.71 13.13
N GLY A 41 0.38 9.88 12.57
CA GLY A 41 -0.62 9.10 13.32
C GLY A 41 -0.09 7.79 13.93
N GLY A 42 1.24 7.61 13.99
CA GLY A 42 1.86 6.38 14.51
C GLY A 42 1.88 5.23 13.51
N GLY A 43 1.66 5.50 12.21
CA GLY A 43 1.78 4.50 11.16
C GLY A 43 3.21 4.00 11.01
N ALA A 44 3.36 2.70 10.77
CA ALA A 44 4.63 2.02 10.54
C ALA A 44 4.44 0.76 9.69
N ALA A 45 5.52 0.22 9.13
CA ALA A 45 5.52 -1.05 8.38
C ALA A 45 4.96 -2.24 9.19
N THR A 46 4.96 -2.16 10.51
CA THR A 46 4.39 -3.14 11.44
C THR A 46 2.88 -2.98 11.67
N ASN A 47 2.24 -1.94 11.08
CA ASN A 47 0.78 -1.77 11.18
C ASN A 47 0.05 -3.04 10.75
N LYS A 48 -1.00 -3.44 11.50
CA LYS A 48 -1.69 -4.72 11.29
C LYS A 48 -2.35 -4.85 9.93
N VAL A 49 -2.88 -3.76 9.36
CA VAL A 49 -3.47 -3.78 8.00
C VAL A 49 -2.35 -3.96 6.96
N ALA A 50 -1.28 -3.16 7.02
CA ALA A 50 -0.13 -3.29 6.13
C ALA A 50 0.52 -4.68 6.22
N HIS A 51 0.70 -5.21 7.44
CA HIS A 51 1.19 -6.55 7.65
C HIS A 51 0.25 -7.61 7.03
N THR A 52 -1.07 -7.46 7.18
CA THR A 52 -2.06 -8.37 6.58
C THR A 52 -1.97 -8.35 5.06
N LEU A 53 -1.83 -7.17 4.43
CA LEU A 53 -1.63 -7.03 2.99
C LEU A 53 -0.37 -7.79 2.54
N ALA A 54 0.76 -7.53 3.19
CA ALA A 54 2.04 -8.19 2.85
C ALA A 54 1.96 -9.72 2.99
N ARG A 55 1.40 -10.21 4.10
CA ARG A 55 1.23 -11.66 4.33
C ARG A 55 0.29 -12.31 3.32
N THR A 56 -0.74 -11.57 2.87
CA THR A 56 -1.65 -12.04 1.82
C THR A 56 -0.91 -12.20 0.50
N PHE A 57 -0.12 -11.20 0.09
CA PHE A 57 0.67 -11.28 -1.13
C PHE A 57 1.79 -12.32 -1.05
N ALA A 58 2.46 -12.46 0.10
CA ALA A 58 3.44 -13.52 0.29
C ALA A 58 2.81 -14.92 0.16
N ALA A 59 1.58 -15.12 0.66
CA ALA A 59 0.84 -16.36 0.49
C ALA A 59 0.41 -16.60 -0.98
N LEU A 60 0.22 -15.52 -1.76
CA LEU A 60 -0.03 -15.58 -3.21
C LEU A 60 1.27 -15.73 -4.03
N GLY A 61 2.43 -15.86 -3.39
CA GLY A 61 3.72 -16.10 -4.03
C GLY A 61 4.48 -14.84 -4.44
N TYR A 62 4.14 -13.66 -3.92
CA TYR A 62 4.86 -12.41 -4.16
C TYR A 62 5.92 -12.18 -3.07
N ALA A 63 7.06 -11.61 -3.43
CA ALA A 63 7.96 -10.99 -2.45
C ALA A 63 7.33 -9.66 -2.01
N ALA A 64 7.01 -9.54 -0.73
CA ALA A 64 6.34 -8.35 -0.21
C ALA A 64 7.33 -7.44 0.54
N PHE A 65 7.40 -6.19 0.10
CA PHE A 65 8.25 -5.14 0.66
C PHE A 65 7.37 -4.11 1.38
N ARG A 66 7.64 -3.91 2.67
CA ARG A 66 6.96 -2.93 3.53
C ARG A 66 7.97 -1.89 4.01
N PRO A 67 8.26 -0.85 3.25
CA PRO A 67 9.10 0.24 3.74
C PRO A 67 8.43 1.01 4.88
N ASN A 68 9.22 1.51 5.81
CA ASN A 68 8.82 2.59 6.67
C ASN A 68 8.93 3.91 5.90
N PHE A 69 7.91 4.76 6.01
CA PHE A 69 7.97 6.12 5.50
C PHE A 69 8.99 6.96 6.28
N ARG A 70 9.34 8.12 5.73
CA ARG A 70 10.21 9.10 6.36
C ARG A 70 9.81 9.37 7.80
N SER A 71 10.77 9.57 8.69
CA SER A 71 10.60 9.77 10.14
C SER A 71 10.07 8.55 10.91
N VAL A 72 10.00 7.34 10.30
CA VAL A 72 9.51 6.13 10.96
C VAL A 72 10.61 5.07 11.03
N GLY A 73 10.78 4.45 12.19
CA GLY A 73 11.78 3.40 12.40
C GLY A 73 13.19 3.86 12.06
N GLY A 74 13.90 3.12 11.23
CA GLY A 74 15.22 3.46 10.72
C GLY A 74 15.23 4.30 9.44
N THR A 75 14.06 4.71 8.93
CA THR A 75 13.98 5.54 7.72
C THR A 75 14.28 7.00 8.03
N GLN A 76 15.23 7.54 7.30
CA GLN A 76 15.68 8.93 7.42
C GLN A 76 14.78 9.89 6.61
N GLY A 77 14.98 11.19 6.85
CA GLY A 77 14.20 12.26 6.22
C GLY A 77 12.98 12.66 7.04
N GLU A 78 12.32 13.73 6.59
CA GLU A 78 11.11 14.28 7.20
C GLU A 78 9.89 13.94 6.34
N HIS A 79 8.73 13.81 6.98
CA HIS A 79 7.46 13.60 6.29
C HIS A 79 7.23 14.72 5.26
N ASP A 80 6.92 14.34 4.01
CA ASP A 80 6.82 15.24 2.86
C ASP A 80 5.48 15.08 2.13
N GLU A 81 4.42 14.89 2.90
CA GLU A 81 3.04 14.90 2.42
C GLU A 81 2.73 13.97 1.23
N GLY A 82 3.51 12.92 1.05
CA GLY A 82 3.38 11.94 -0.02
C GLY A 82 4.23 12.24 -1.26
N ILE A 83 4.92 13.38 -1.33
CA ILE A 83 5.82 13.71 -2.45
C ILE A 83 7.09 12.87 -2.31
N GLY A 84 7.86 13.12 -1.27
CA GLY A 84 9.10 12.39 -1.02
C GLY A 84 8.86 10.91 -0.68
N GLU A 85 7.73 10.58 -0.02
CA GLU A 85 7.35 9.19 0.21
C GLU A 85 7.11 8.44 -1.11
N THR A 86 6.62 9.12 -2.15
CA THR A 86 6.49 8.52 -3.50
C THR A 86 7.86 8.20 -4.10
N ASP A 87 8.83 9.12 -3.99
CA ASP A 87 10.18 8.91 -4.50
C ASP A 87 10.90 7.77 -3.74
N ASP A 88 10.72 7.70 -2.42
CA ASP A 88 11.25 6.62 -1.58
C ASP A 88 10.66 5.26 -1.99
N LEU A 89 9.34 5.17 -2.23
CA LEU A 89 8.70 3.93 -2.68
C LEU A 89 9.19 3.47 -4.05
N LEU A 90 9.43 4.39 -4.97
CA LEU A 90 10.01 4.07 -6.28
C LEU A 90 11.45 3.54 -6.13
N CYS A 91 12.24 4.14 -5.24
CA CYS A 91 13.59 3.65 -4.93
C CYS A 91 13.57 2.23 -4.34
N VAL A 92 12.65 1.96 -3.41
CA VAL A 92 12.43 0.60 -2.87
C VAL A 92 12.02 -0.39 -3.96
N LEU A 93 11.19 0.04 -4.91
CA LEU A 93 10.80 -0.81 -6.04
C LEU A 93 11.98 -1.15 -6.94
N ASP A 94 12.88 -0.23 -7.17
CA ASP A 94 14.09 -0.48 -7.98
C ASP A 94 15.02 -1.48 -7.28
N ASP A 95 15.29 -1.33 -5.98
CA ASP A 95 16.01 -2.32 -5.17
C ASP A 95 15.31 -3.70 -5.18
N ALA A 96 13.98 -3.72 -5.08
CA ALA A 96 13.21 -4.96 -5.13
C ALA A 96 13.37 -5.67 -6.50
N ARG A 97 13.43 -4.92 -7.59
CA ARG A 97 13.71 -5.46 -8.93
C ARG A 97 15.14 -5.98 -9.08
N GLU A 98 16.11 -5.33 -8.46
CA GLU A 98 17.49 -5.84 -8.44
C GLU A 98 17.59 -7.17 -7.69
N ARG A 99 16.86 -7.33 -6.59
CA ARG A 99 16.84 -8.58 -5.79
C ARG A 99 16.04 -9.71 -6.40
N CYS A 100 14.90 -9.41 -6.99
CA CYS A 100 13.92 -10.39 -7.43
C CYS A 100 13.82 -10.53 -8.95
N GLY A 101 14.46 -9.65 -9.73
CA GLY A 101 14.27 -9.51 -11.16
C GLY A 101 13.07 -8.63 -11.52
N HIS A 102 12.91 -8.38 -12.83
CA HIS A 102 11.81 -7.57 -13.37
C HIS A 102 10.49 -8.36 -13.43
N LEU A 103 9.97 -8.66 -12.24
CA LEU A 103 8.70 -9.38 -12.05
C LEU A 103 7.51 -8.41 -12.09
N PRO A 104 6.27 -8.91 -12.31
CA PRO A 104 5.06 -8.11 -12.16
C PRO A 104 4.95 -7.47 -10.78
N VAL A 105 4.54 -6.19 -10.74
CA VAL A 105 4.49 -5.38 -9.52
C VAL A 105 3.06 -5.14 -9.10
N VAL A 106 2.76 -5.44 -7.84
CA VAL A 106 1.52 -5.06 -7.16
C VAL A 106 1.80 -3.92 -6.21
N LEU A 107 0.96 -2.89 -6.25
CA LEU A 107 0.97 -1.80 -5.29
C LEU A 107 -0.18 -1.99 -4.31
N ALA A 108 0.13 -2.08 -3.03
CA ALA A 108 -0.88 -2.18 -1.98
C ALA A 108 -0.65 -1.09 -0.93
N GLY A 109 -1.72 -0.53 -0.38
CA GLY A 109 -1.58 0.52 0.62
C GLY A 109 -2.78 0.62 1.55
N PHE A 110 -2.53 1.21 2.71
CA PHE A 110 -3.55 1.50 3.71
C PHE A 110 -3.55 2.99 4.06
N SER A 111 -4.74 3.61 4.03
CA SER A 111 -4.94 5.01 4.41
C SER A 111 -4.03 5.97 3.62
N PHE A 112 -3.18 6.74 4.27
CA PHE A 112 -2.16 7.56 3.64
C PHE A 112 -1.27 6.74 2.68
N GLY A 113 -0.90 5.51 3.05
CA GLY A 113 -0.14 4.63 2.17
C GLY A 113 -0.90 4.27 0.89
N ALA A 114 -2.23 4.14 0.94
CA ALA A 114 -3.05 3.94 -0.25
C ALA A 114 -3.02 5.19 -1.16
N PHE A 115 -3.13 6.39 -0.59
CA PHE A 115 -2.95 7.65 -1.31
C PHE A 115 -1.57 7.73 -2.00
N VAL A 116 -0.48 7.44 -1.28
CA VAL A 116 0.87 7.46 -1.86
C VAL A 116 1.00 6.44 -3.00
N GLN A 117 0.40 5.26 -2.86
CA GLN A 117 0.42 4.23 -3.91
C GLN A 117 -0.30 4.65 -5.20
N THR A 118 -1.30 5.52 -5.14
CA THR A 118 -1.91 6.05 -6.37
C THR A 118 -0.93 6.95 -7.14
N ARG A 119 -0.09 7.71 -6.43
CA ARG A 119 0.97 8.54 -7.02
C ARG A 119 2.10 7.68 -7.61
N VAL A 120 2.51 6.62 -6.89
CA VAL A 120 3.48 5.62 -7.42
C VAL A 120 2.96 5.00 -8.71
N ALA A 121 1.69 4.56 -8.72
CA ALA A 121 1.06 3.97 -9.89
C ALA A 121 1.09 4.91 -11.11
N LYS A 122 0.73 6.18 -10.90
CA LYS A 122 0.77 7.22 -11.95
C LYS A 122 2.19 7.43 -12.49
N ARG A 123 3.20 7.44 -11.62
CA ARG A 123 4.61 7.59 -12.01
C ARG A 123 5.10 6.36 -12.79
N MET A 124 4.74 5.15 -12.38
CA MET A 124 5.06 3.91 -13.08
C MET A 124 4.41 3.85 -14.47
N GLU A 125 3.14 4.24 -14.58
CA GLU A 125 2.43 4.31 -15.85
C GLU A 125 3.10 5.32 -16.82
N ALA A 126 3.40 6.51 -16.33
CA ALA A 126 4.10 7.54 -17.10
C ALA A 126 5.50 7.10 -17.58
N ALA A 127 6.17 6.22 -16.83
CA ALA A 127 7.44 5.60 -17.19
C ALA A 127 7.31 4.39 -18.15
N GLY A 128 6.08 3.99 -18.55
CA GLY A 128 5.81 2.85 -19.43
C GLY A 128 5.89 1.48 -18.74
N HIS A 129 5.91 1.43 -17.42
CA HIS A 129 5.99 0.21 -16.61
C HIS A 129 4.85 0.15 -15.59
N PRO A 130 3.57 0.11 -16.03
CA PRO A 130 2.44 0.14 -15.12
C PRO A 130 2.47 -1.01 -14.12
N ALA A 131 1.90 -0.78 -12.94
CA ALA A 131 1.70 -1.84 -11.97
C ALA A 131 0.73 -2.90 -12.51
N GLN A 132 0.94 -4.16 -12.15
CA GLN A 132 0.04 -5.26 -12.49
C GLN A 132 -1.37 -4.99 -11.94
N ARG A 133 -1.45 -4.50 -10.70
CA ARG A 133 -2.71 -4.17 -10.03
C ARG A 133 -2.48 -3.36 -8.76
N LEU A 134 -3.50 -2.61 -8.35
CA LEU A 134 -3.55 -1.88 -7.08
C LEU A 134 -4.53 -2.54 -6.10
N VAL A 135 -4.16 -2.53 -4.80
CA VAL A 135 -5.06 -2.86 -3.68
C VAL A 135 -5.01 -1.73 -2.67
N LEU A 136 -6.10 -1.00 -2.56
CA LEU A 136 -6.20 0.22 -1.78
C LEU A 136 -7.22 0.04 -0.66
N VAL A 137 -6.77 0.18 0.59
CA VAL A 137 -7.60 -0.05 1.79
C VAL A 137 -7.72 1.24 2.59
N GLY A 138 -8.96 1.64 2.92
CA GLY A 138 -9.22 2.85 3.70
C GLY A 138 -8.55 4.09 3.11
N THR A 139 -8.61 4.24 1.80
CA THR A 139 -7.84 5.21 1.01
C THR A 139 -8.09 6.64 1.49
N ALA A 140 -7.04 7.36 1.89
CA ALA A 140 -7.16 8.77 2.19
C ALA A 140 -7.50 9.55 0.91
N ALA A 141 -8.72 10.09 0.86
CA ALA A 141 -9.27 10.87 -0.26
C ALA A 141 -10.13 12.01 0.29
N GLY A 142 -10.17 13.14 -0.40
CA GLY A 142 -10.90 14.33 0.05
C GLY A 142 -10.41 14.85 1.39
N PHE A 143 -11.27 15.60 2.09
CA PHE A 143 -10.92 16.18 3.38
C PHE A 143 -10.97 15.13 4.49
N VAL A 144 -9.84 14.95 5.19
CA VAL A 144 -9.71 14.07 6.36
C VAL A 144 -9.43 14.94 7.58
N GLU A 145 -10.33 14.90 8.56
CA GLU A 145 -10.23 15.72 9.77
C GLU A 145 -8.93 15.46 10.55
N GLY A 146 -8.32 16.50 11.06
CA GLY A 146 -7.04 16.43 11.78
C GLY A 146 -5.81 16.24 10.90
N THR A 147 -6.00 16.13 9.58
CA THR A 147 -4.89 16.06 8.61
C THR A 147 -5.00 17.14 7.54
N ARG A 148 -5.56 16.82 6.39
CA ARG A 148 -5.66 17.73 5.24
C ARG A 148 -6.68 17.24 4.20
N ASN A 149 -6.81 18.00 3.12
CA ASN A 149 -7.45 17.52 1.90
C ASN A 149 -6.48 16.69 1.06
N TYR A 150 -6.88 15.47 0.69
CA TYR A 150 -6.10 14.56 -0.15
C TYR A 150 -6.61 14.64 -1.60
N ASP A 151 -5.75 15.15 -2.47
CA ASP A 151 -5.95 15.11 -3.93
C ASP A 151 -5.41 13.77 -4.46
N THR A 152 -6.27 12.75 -4.37
CA THR A 152 -5.91 11.35 -4.66
C THR A 152 -6.02 11.09 -6.16
N GLU A 153 -4.94 10.56 -6.75
CA GLU A 153 -4.84 10.32 -8.18
C GLU A 153 -5.88 9.28 -8.66
N ALA A 154 -6.29 9.39 -9.90
CA ALA A 154 -7.07 8.36 -10.57
C ALA A 154 -6.27 7.05 -10.71
N VAL A 155 -6.96 5.93 -10.70
CA VAL A 155 -6.35 4.59 -10.74
C VAL A 155 -6.97 3.73 -11.83
N PRO A 156 -6.28 2.65 -12.28
CA PRO A 156 -6.85 1.70 -13.22
C PRO A 156 -8.16 1.08 -12.73
N LYS A 157 -9.10 0.82 -13.64
CA LYS A 157 -10.46 0.32 -13.33
C LYS A 157 -10.48 -1.07 -12.66
N ASP A 158 -9.40 -1.83 -12.77
CA ASP A 158 -9.23 -3.13 -12.12
C ASP A 158 -8.62 -3.05 -10.71
N ALA A 159 -8.38 -1.84 -10.20
CA ALA A 159 -7.95 -1.64 -8.81
C ALA A 159 -8.99 -2.22 -7.83
N ILE A 160 -8.50 -2.88 -6.78
CA ILE A 160 -9.33 -3.38 -5.69
C ILE A 160 -9.34 -2.32 -4.59
N VAL A 161 -10.47 -1.62 -4.46
CA VAL A 161 -10.67 -0.61 -3.41
C VAL A 161 -11.55 -1.19 -2.32
N ILE A 162 -11.06 -1.21 -1.07
CA ILE A 162 -11.75 -1.78 0.08
C ILE A 162 -11.90 -0.71 1.15
N HIS A 163 -13.12 -0.54 1.67
CA HIS A 163 -13.40 0.46 2.69
C HIS A 163 -14.32 -0.06 3.79
N GLY A 164 -14.15 0.42 5.02
CA GLY A 164 -15.02 0.10 6.14
C GLY A 164 -16.24 1.01 6.19
N SER A 165 -17.45 0.48 6.39
CA SER A 165 -18.65 1.32 6.46
C SER A 165 -18.74 2.14 7.76
N ALA A 166 -17.96 1.81 8.77
CA ALA A 166 -17.86 2.51 10.05
C ALA A 166 -16.49 3.19 10.23
N ASP A 167 -15.84 3.58 9.14
CA ASP A 167 -14.59 4.30 9.14
C ASP A 167 -14.82 5.76 9.55
N GLU A 168 -14.40 6.12 10.76
CA GLU A 168 -14.52 7.48 11.31
C GLU A 168 -13.27 8.34 11.01
N THR A 169 -12.21 7.75 10.48
CA THR A 169 -10.97 8.47 10.12
C THR A 169 -11.04 9.01 8.69
N VAL A 170 -11.37 8.14 7.75
CA VAL A 170 -11.64 8.54 6.37
C VAL A 170 -13.11 8.21 6.08
N PRO A 171 -13.99 9.23 6.00
CA PRO A 171 -15.39 8.99 5.70
C PRO A 171 -15.59 8.21 4.39
N LEU A 172 -16.49 7.22 4.42
CA LEU A 172 -16.81 6.43 3.22
C LEU A 172 -17.23 7.33 2.04
N ASP A 173 -17.98 8.40 2.32
CA ASP A 173 -18.44 9.35 1.31
C ASP A 173 -17.28 10.00 0.54
N ASN A 174 -16.15 10.25 1.19
CA ASN A 174 -14.96 10.78 0.52
C ASN A 174 -14.41 9.79 -0.53
N VAL A 175 -14.37 8.51 -0.19
CA VAL A 175 -13.88 7.47 -1.10
C VAL A 175 -14.87 7.25 -2.24
N LEU A 176 -16.18 7.28 -1.97
CA LEU A 176 -17.20 7.19 -3.00
C LEU A 176 -17.13 8.39 -3.96
N ALA A 177 -16.99 9.62 -3.44
CA ALA A 177 -16.85 10.83 -4.26
C ALA A 177 -15.57 10.82 -5.13
N TRP A 178 -14.49 10.22 -4.65
CA TRP A 178 -13.27 10.01 -5.43
C TRP A 178 -13.43 8.91 -6.50
N ALA A 179 -14.17 7.85 -6.18
CA ALA A 179 -14.33 6.69 -7.05
C ALA A 179 -15.37 6.91 -8.17
N GLU A 180 -16.45 7.65 -7.88
CA GLU A 180 -17.59 7.85 -8.79
C GLU A 180 -17.18 8.43 -10.16
N PRO A 181 -16.38 9.51 -10.29
CA PRO A 181 -15.98 10.05 -11.58
C PRO A 181 -15.14 9.11 -12.44
N GLN A 182 -14.62 8.05 -11.83
CA GLN A 182 -13.76 7.05 -12.48
C GLN A 182 -14.53 5.77 -12.85
N ASP A 183 -15.81 5.66 -12.51
CA ASP A 183 -16.57 4.40 -12.58
C ASP A 183 -15.86 3.25 -11.82
N LEU A 184 -15.22 3.57 -10.70
CA LEU A 184 -14.39 2.63 -9.94
C LEU A 184 -15.21 1.93 -8.84
N PRO A 185 -15.34 0.59 -8.87
CA PRO A 185 -16.06 -0.13 -7.82
C PRO A 185 -15.36 -0.04 -6.46
N VAL A 186 -16.13 0.16 -5.40
CA VAL A 186 -15.65 0.13 -4.01
C VAL A 186 -16.29 -1.04 -3.26
N ILE A 187 -15.46 -1.90 -2.68
CA ILE A 187 -15.91 -3.02 -1.83
C ILE A 187 -16.07 -2.50 -0.41
N VAL A 188 -17.30 -2.34 0.04
CA VAL A 188 -17.61 -1.86 1.39
C VAL A 188 -17.76 -3.05 2.34
N VAL A 189 -17.01 -3.02 3.46
CA VAL A 189 -17.08 -4.02 4.52
C VAL A 189 -18.00 -3.50 5.64
N PRO A 190 -19.20 -4.07 5.83
CA PRO A 190 -20.16 -3.58 6.81
C PRO A 190 -19.61 -3.63 8.24
N GLY A 191 -19.72 -2.52 8.97
CA GLY A 191 -19.30 -2.37 10.35
C GLY A 191 -17.78 -2.45 10.59
N ALA A 192 -16.95 -2.43 9.56
CA ALA A 192 -15.51 -2.30 9.72
C ALA A 192 -15.15 -0.83 10.00
N ASP A 193 -14.32 -0.62 11.01
CA ASP A 193 -13.69 0.66 11.29
C ASP A 193 -12.45 0.87 10.41
N HIS A 194 -11.77 2.03 10.55
CA HIS A 194 -10.59 2.36 9.77
C HIS A 194 -9.51 1.28 9.81
N PHE A 195 -9.23 0.71 10.98
CA PHE A 195 -8.17 -0.28 11.19
C PHE A 195 -8.63 -1.73 11.00
N PHE A 196 -9.87 -1.95 10.57
CA PHE A 196 -10.45 -3.29 10.40
C PHE A 196 -10.30 -4.18 11.64
N HIS A 197 -10.48 -3.61 12.82
CA HIS A 197 -10.39 -4.37 14.08
C HIS A 197 -11.30 -5.61 14.03
N ARG A 198 -10.71 -6.79 14.33
CA ARG A 198 -11.35 -8.10 14.27
C ARG A 198 -11.84 -8.52 12.87
N ARG A 199 -11.53 -7.77 11.80
CA ARG A 199 -11.99 -8.00 10.43
C ARG A 199 -10.85 -8.14 9.40
N LEU A 200 -9.59 -8.23 9.85
CA LEU A 200 -8.42 -8.38 8.98
C LEU A 200 -8.48 -9.64 8.10
N HIS A 201 -9.15 -10.71 8.58
CA HIS A 201 -9.39 -11.91 7.78
C HIS A 201 -10.25 -11.63 6.55
N ILE A 202 -11.22 -10.69 6.65
CA ILE A 202 -12.08 -10.28 5.53
C ILE A 202 -11.25 -9.61 4.44
N LEU A 203 -10.27 -8.74 4.80
CA LEU A 203 -9.36 -8.14 3.82
C LEU A 203 -8.62 -9.22 3.03
N ARG A 204 -8.05 -10.20 3.73
CA ARG A 204 -7.36 -11.33 3.09
C ARG A 204 -8.28 -12.10 2.15
N GLU A 205 -9.49 -12.41 2.58
CA GLU A 205 -10.48 -13.15 1.77
C GLU A 205 -10.87 -12.36 0.53
N ILE A 206 -11.19 -11.06 0.65
CA ILE A 206 -11.54 -10.20 -0.49
C ILE A 206 -10.40 -10.19 -1.51
N ILE A 207 -9.16 -9.95 -1.06
CA ILE A 207 -8.00 -9.89 -1.95
C ILE A 207 -7.80 -11.25 -2.64
N THR A 208 -7.81 -12.34 -1.87
CA THR A 208 -7.56 -13.69 -2.41
C THR A 208 -8.62 -14.09 -3.44
N HIS A 209 -9.91 -13.83 -3.18
CA HIS A 209 -11.00 -14.18 -4.09
C HIS A 209 -11.01 -13.32 -5.38
N ASN A 210 -10.59 -12.05 -5.28
CA ASN A 210 -10.54 -11.15 -6.44
C ASN A 210 -9.19 -11.22 -7.19
N TRP A 211 -8.22 -11.99 -6.67
CA TRP A 211 -6.91 -12.13 -7.28
C TRP A 211 -6.97 -13.19 -8.39
N ARG A 212 -7.10 -12.72 -9.63
CA ARG A 212 -7.01 -13.59 -10.81
C ARG A 212 -5.55 -13.74 -11.22
N HIS A 213 -5.16 -14.96 -11.51
CA HIS A 213 -3.81 -15.33 -11.96
C HIS A 213 -3.63 -15.04 -13.43
#